data_e6271585cac3e18b007e2f7b05accfff
#
_entry.id   e6271585cac3e18b007e2f7b05accfff
#
_cell.length_a   1.000
_cell.length_b   1.000
_cell.length_c   1.000
_cell.angle_alpha   90.00
_cell.angle_beta   90.00
_cell.angle_gamma   90.00
#
_symmetry.space_group_name_H-M   'P 1'
#
loop_
_entity.id
_entity.type
_entity.pdbx_description
1 polymer ?
#
loop_
_entity_poly.entity_id
_entity_poly.type
_entity_poly.pdbx_seq_one_letter_code
_entity_poly.pdbx_strand_id
1 'polypeptide(L)'
;VDLPECNNWADIGLSEVYDDPDLASFNGAVTQTSANDQTHLVKQAVGVFATPDAAARAFHRVVDRTVGCSGQTTAIHLDNGSTQVWSFDGGPAGPADENWTKQEAGTDRRCFDQTRLRENVLLQAKVCQPGNAGPAVNVLAGAMQNALGQ
;
A
#
# COMPACT_ATOMS: atom_id res chain seq x y z
N VAL A 1 13.95 -5.25 -1.00
CA VAL A 1 13.55 -5.87 -2.28
C VAL A 1 14.67 -5.74 -3.29
N ASP A 2 14.79 -6.72 -4.19
CA ASP A 2 15.82 -6.72 -5.23
C ASP A 2 15.55 -5.71 -6.36
N LEU A 3 14.30 -5.27 -6.48
CA LEU A 3 13.88 -4.18 -7.35
C LEU A 3 13.48 -2.99 -6.47
N PRO A 4 14.41 -2.11 -6.08
CA PRO A 4 14.12 -0.99 -5.17
C PRO A 4 13.01 -0.05 -5.68
N GLU A 5 12.90 0.09 -6.99
CA GLU A 5 11.85 0.85 -7.65
C GLU A 5 10.44 0.30 -7.38
N CYS A 6 10.35 -0.97 -6.94
CA CYS A 6 9.09 -1.64 -6.64
C CYS A 6 8.73 -1.62 -5.14
N ASN A 7 9.43 -0.86 -4.32
CA ASN A 7 9.15 -0.78 -2.87
C ASN A 7 7.69 -0.38 -2.58
N ASN A 8 7.10 0.48 -3.40
CA ASN A 8 5.71 0.90 -3.22
C ASN A 8 4.71 -0.23 -3.45
N TRP A 9 5.09 -1.25 -4.21
CA TRP A 9 4.31 -2.48 -4.35
C TRP A 9 4.48 -3.38 -3.14
N ALA A 10 5.66 -3.38 -2.56
CA ALA A 10 5.96 -4.23 -1.41
C ALA A 10 5.23 -3.76 -0.17
N ASP A 11 5.08 -2.44 -0.01
CA ASP A 11 4.51 -1.87 1.20
C ASP A 11 3.81 -0.53 0.94
N ILE A 12 3.06 -0.07 1.94
CA ILE A 12 2.37 1.22 1.99
C ILE A 12 2.96 2.10 3.08
N GLY A 13 2.61 3.38 3.08
CA GLY A 13 3.04 4.32 4.12
C GLY A 13 4.53 4.66 4.05
N LEU A 14 5.14 4.54 2.87
CA LEU A 14 6.57 4.77 2.69
C LEU A 14 6.91 6.27 2.68
N SER A 15 8.01 6.61 3.31
CA SER A 15 8.49 8.00 3.38
C SER A 15 8.65 8.63 1.99
N GLU A 16 9.10 7.87 1.01
CA GLU A 16 9.26 8.38 -0.36
C GLU A 16 7.95 8.84 -1.01
N VAL A 17 6.81 8.42 -0.48
CA VAL A 17 5.49 8.90 -0.92
C VAL A 17 5.05 10.12 -0.12
N TYR A 18 5.23 10.07 1.19
CA TYR A 18 4.67 11.06 2.12
C TYR A 18 5.65 12.17 2.50
N ASP A 19 6.94 12.01 2.26
CA ASP A 19 7.96 13.02 2.55
C ASP A 19 7.85 14.18 1.56
N ASP A 20 7.06 15.16 1.95
CA ASP A 20 6.73 16.33 1.13
C ASP A 20 6.69 17.55 2.07
N PRO A 21 7.26 18.71 1.66
CA PRO A 21 7.25 19.91 2.50
C PRO A 21 5.84 20.39 2.88
N ASP A 22 4.83 20.00 2.10
CA ASP A 22 3.44 20.36 2.36
C ASP A 22 2.66 19.28 3.14
N LEU A 23 3.33 18.26 3.65
CA LEU A 23 2.71 17.27 4.54
C LEU A 23 2.39 17.93 5.89
N ALA A 24 1.11 17.97 6.24
CA ALA A 24 0.66 18.57 7.51
C ALA A 24 0.66 17.54 8.65
N SER A 25 0.22 16.31 8.38
CA SER A 25 0.23 15.22 9.36
C SER A 25 0.27 13.85 8.69
N PHE A 26 0.83 12.88 9.42
CA PHE A 26 0.86 11.49 8.98
C PHE A 26 0.55 10.57 10.16
N ASN A 27 -0.30 9.56 9.89
CA ASN A 27 -0.58 8.49 10.83
C ASN A 27 -0.50 7.15 10.13
N GLY A 28 0.08 6.17 10.81
CA GLY A 28 0.14 4.80 10.35
C GLY A 28 -0.16 3.82 11.48
N ALA A 29 -0.70 2.67 11.12
CA ALA A 29 -0.98 1.58 12.05
C ALA A 29 -0.75 0.23 11.38
N VAL A 30 -0.22 -0.71 12.14
CA VAL A 30 -0.03 -2.09 11.71
C VAL A 30 -0.62 -3.02 12.77
N THR A 31 -1.43 -3.96 12.30
CA THR A 31 -1.94 -5.07 13.13
C THR A 31 -1.60 -6.38 12.44
N GLN A 32 -1.05 -7.32 13.17
CA GLN A 32 -0.67 -8.63 12.65
C GLN A 32 -0.99 -9.72 13.67
N THR A 33 -1.00 -10.99 13.22
CA THR A 33 -1.32 -12.14 14.08
C THR A 33 -0.40 -12.22 15.31
N SER A 34 0.91 -12.04 15.08
CA SER A 34 1.90 -11.89 16.15
C SER A 34 3.16 -11.24 15.58
N ALA A 35 4.12 -10.90 16.46
CA ALA A 35 5.38 -10.28 16.04
C ALA A 35 6.16 -11.12 15.01
N ASN A 36 6.02 -12.44 15.06
CA ASN A 36 6.73 -13.40 14.19
C ASN A 36 5.81 -14.07 13.17
N ASP A 37 4.51 -13.73 13.15
CA ASP A 37 3.53 -14.31 12.25
C ASP A 37 2.75 -13.19 11.57
N GLN A 38 2.99 -13.01 10.27
CA GLN A 38 2.34 -12.02 9.43
C GLN A 38 1.33 -12.66 8.46
N THR A 39 0.83 -13.86 8.77
CA THR A 39 -0.17 -14.54 7.95
C THR A 39 -1.39 -13.67 7.74
N HIS A 40 -1.84 -13.00 8.80
CA HIS A 40 -2.88 -11.96 8.75
C HIS A 40 -2.26 -10.64 9.17
N LEU A 41 -2.18 -9.70 8.23
CA LEU A 41 -1.62 -8.38 8.46
C LEU A 41 -2.58 -7.34 7.91
N VAL A 42 -2.83 -6.30 8.70
CA VAL A 42 -3.57 -5.11 8.30
C VAL A 42 -2.67 -3.90 8.54
N LYS A 43 -2.50 -3.09 7.51
CA LYS A 43 -1.73 -1.85 7.61
C LYS A 43 -2.54 -0.69 7.06
N GLN A 44 -2.42 0.46 7.71
CA GLN A 44 -3.09 1.69 7.34
C GLN A 44 -2.08 2.83 7.33
N ALA A 45 -2.25 3.74 6.38
CA ALA A 45 -1.48 4.98 6.34
C ALA A 45 -2.36 6.12 5.84
N VAL A 46 -2.27 7.27 6.49
CA VAL A 46 -3.01 8.48 6.13
C VAL A 46 -2.08 9.67 6.18
N GLY A 47 -1.97 10.39 5.08
CA GLY A 47 -1.29 11.67 5.00
C GLY A 47 -2.29 12.77 4.72
N VAL A 48 -2.25 13.84 5.54
CA VAL A 48 -3.01 15.06 5.30
C VAL A 48 -2.02 16.12 4.82
N PHE A 49 -2.30 16.70 3.69
CA PHE A 49 -1.44 17.71 3.05
C PHE A 49 -2.04 19.10 3.20
N ALA A 50 -1.21 20.11 3.07
CA ALA A 50 -1.65 21.50 3.16
C ALA A 50 -2.61 21.89 2.02
N THR A 51 -2.47 21.23 0.85
CA THR A 51 -3.28 21.51 -0.33
C THR A 51 -3.70 20.23 -1.04
N PRO A 52 -4.80 20.24 -1.80
CA PRO A 52 -5.15 19.13 -2.68
C PRO A 52 -4.07 18.80 -3.72
N ASP A 53 -3.38 19.81 -4.25
CA ASP A 53 -2.30 19.61 -5.21
C ASP A 53 -1.13 18.83 -4.61
N ALA A 54 -0.79 19.09 -3.35
CA ALA A 54 0.25 18.35 -2.65
C ALA A 54 -0.13 16.88 -2.45
N ALA A 55 -1.39 16.62 -2.07
CA ALA A 55 -1.90 15.25 -1.97
C ALA A 55 -1.92 14.54 -3.34
N ALA A 56 -2.28 15.26 -4.39
CA ALA A 56 -2.25 14.72 -5.75
C ALA A 56 -0.82 14.36 -6.20
N ARG A 57 0.18 15.17 -5.84
CA ARG A 57 1.59 14.82 -6.11
C ARG A 57 1.97 13.52 -5.41
N ALA A 58 1.56 13.33 -4.16
CA ALA A 58 1.83 12.11 -3.42
C ALA A 58 1.15 10.89 -4.09
N PHE A 59 -0.09 11.04 -4.52
CA PHE A 59 -0.80 10.01 -5.26
C PHE A 59 -0.06 9.63 -6.56
N HIS A 60 0.38 10.62 -7.33
CA HIS A 60 1.16 10.37 -8.55
C HIS A 60 2.49 9.68 -8.26
N ARG A 61 3.14 9.98 -7.14
CA ARG A 61 4.34 9.24 -6.74
C ARG A 61 4.07 7.74 -6.55
N VAL A 62 2.91 7.39 -5.97
CA VAL A 62 2.50 5.98 -5.85
C VAL A 62 2.26 5.37 -7.22
N VAL A 63 1.43 6.02 -8.05
CA VAL A 63 1.05 5.51 -9.38
C VAL A 63 2.28 5.30 -10.26
N ASP A 64 3.16 6.29 -10.36
CA ASP A 64 4.35 6.22 -11.21
C ASP A 64 5.27 5.07 -10.81
N ARG A 65 5.37 4.80 -9.51
CA ARG A 65 6.24 3.74 -8.98
C ARG A 65 5.61 2.36 -9.08
N THR A 66 4.29 2.26 -9.02
CA THR A 66 3.61 0.96 -9.10
C THR A 66 3.37 0.50 -10.53
N VAL A 67 3.06 1.40 -11.46
CA VAL A 67 2.80 1.06 -12.87
C VAL A 67 3.98 0.33 -13.50
N GLY A 68 5.21 0.79 -13.27
CA GLY A 68 6.41 0.15 -13.81
C GLY A 68 6.70 -1.24 -13.23
N CYS A 69 6.05 -1.61 -12.13
CA CYS A 69 6.26 -2.89 -11.45
C CYS A 69 5.17 -3.92 -11.73
N SER A 70 4.08 -3.53 -12.39
CA SER A 70 2.99 -4.45 -12.71
C SER A 70 3.49 -5.59 -13.60
N GLY A 71 3.17 -6.82 -13.22
CA GLY A 71 3.63 -8.02 -13.91
C GLY A 71 5.04 -8.47 -13.53
N GLN A 72 5.73 -7.76 -12.66
CA GLN A 72 7.09 -8.10 -12.21
C GLN A 72 7.06 -9.14 -11.08
N THR A 73 8.20 -9.83 -10.94
CA THR A 73 8.46 -10.72 -9.81
C THR A 73 9.77 -10.31 -9.15
N THR A 74 9.79 -10.24 -7.84
CA THR A 74 10.99 -9.85 -7.10
C THR A 74 11.14 -10.64 -5.80
N ALA A 75 12.37 -10.70 -5.30
CA ALA A 75 12.66 -11.26 -3.99
C ALA A 75 12.64 -10.19 -2.91
N ILE A 76 12.07 -10.53 -1.76
CA ILE A 76 12.11 -9.71 -0.55
C ILE A 76 12.95 -10.47 0.48
N HIS A 77 14.05 -9.86 0.89
CA HIS A 77 14.93 -10.42 1.90
C HIS A 77 14.49 -9.91 3.28
N LEU A 78 14.20 -10.84 4.18
CA LEU A 78 13.75 -10.53 5.53
C LEU A 78 14.94 -10.46 6.50
N ASP A 79 14.75 -9.74 7.59
CA ASP A 79 15.79 -9.56 8.62
C ASP A 79 16.24 -10.88 9.27
N ASN A 80 15.37 -11.89 9.26
CA ASN A 80 15.69 -13.24 9.78
C ASN A 80 16.52 -14.10 8.82
N GLY A 81 16.95 -13.53 7.68
CA GLY A 81 17.73 -14.22 6.65
C GLY A 81 16.91 -15.03 5.64
N SER A 82 15.60 -15.11 5.80
CA SER A 82 14.74 -15.78 4.83
C SER A 82 14.47 -14.90 3.62
N THR A 83 14.11 -15.52 2.50
CA THR A 83 13.77 -14.83 1.26
C THR A 83 12.38 -15.25 0.82
N GLN A 84 11.56 -14.27 0.49
CA GLN A 84 10.25 -14.48 -0.12
C GLN A 84 10.27 -13.97 -1.55
N VAL A 85 9.64 -14.71 -2.45
CA VAL A 85 9.48 -14.29 -3.85
C VAL A 85 8.03 -13.88 -4.06
N TRP A 86 7.83 -12.67 -4.56
CA TRP A 86 6.51 -12.10 -4.75
C TRP A 86 6.30 -11.64 -6.19
N SER A 87 5.11 -11.88 -6.71
CA SER A 87 4.64 -11.31 -7.98
C SER A 87 3.65 -10.18 -7.71
N PHE A 88 3.66 -9.18 -8.58
CA PHE A 88 2.85 -7.97 -8.44
C PHE A 88 1.92 -7.81 -9.62
N ASP A 89 0.71 -7.33 -9.35
CA ASP A 89 -0.26 -6.99 -10.38
C ASP A 89 -1.17 -5.86 -9.90
N GLY A 90 -1.52 -4.95 -10.81
CA GLY A 90 -2.44 -3.86 -10.50
C GLY A 90 -2.09 -2.57 -11.21
N GLY A 91 -2.77 -1.51 -10.82
CA GLY A 91 -2.60 -0.18 -11.38
C GLY A 91 -3.75 0.76 -11.04
N PRO A 92 -3.82 1.90 -11.72
CA PRO A 92 -4.90 2.85 -11.50
C PRO A 92 -6.28 2.23 -11.70
N ALA A 93 -7.18 2.51 -10.77
CA ALA A 93 -8.59 2.11 -10.83
C ALA A 93 -9.49 3.31 -11.14
N GLY A 94 -8.90 4.44 -11.45
CA GLY A 94 -9.55 5.71 -11.75
C GLY A 94 -8.57 6.87 -11.52
N PRO A 95 -9.03 8.12 -11.66
CA PRO A 95 -8.14 9.30 -11.53
C PRO A 95 -7.67 9.53 -10.08
N ALA A 96 -8.33 8.92 -9.11
CA ALA A 96 -8.08 9.15 -7.67
C ALA A 96 -7.98 7.85 -6.87
N ASP A 97 -7.88 6.71 -7.55
CA ASP A 97 -7.84 5.40 -6.92
C ASP A 97 -6.81 4.51 -7.63
N GLU A 98 -6.10 3.72 -6.84
CA GLU A 98 -5.19 2.71 -7.33
C GLU A 98 -5.31 1.45 -6.48
N ASN A 99 -5.36 0.29 -7.13
CA ASN A 99 -5.41 -1.01 -6.49
C ASN A 99 -4.28 -1.88 -7.01
N TRP A 100 -3.65 -2.61 -6.11
CA TRP A 100 -2.68 -3.63 -6.54
C TRP A 100 -2.70 -4.82 -5.60
N THR A 101 -2.17 -5.92 -6.11
CA THR A 101 -2.03 -7.16 -5.35
C THR A 101 -0.61 -7.66 -5.45
N LYS A 102 -0.18 -8.39 -4.43
CA LYS A 102 1.02 -9.20 -4.50
C LYS A 102 0.75 -10.58 -3.96
N GLN A 103 1.37 -11.58 -4.58
CA GLN A 103 1.24 -12.97 -4.19
C GLN A 103 2.62 -13.58 -3.96
N GLU A 104 2.77 -14.27 -2.82
CA GLU A 104 3.98 -15.01 -2.50
C GLU A 104 4.01 -16.34 -3.25
N ALA A 105 5.12 -16.60 -3.96
CA ALA A 105 5.29 -17.83 -4.70
C ALA A 105 5.33 -19.05 -3.76
N GLY A 106 4.66 -20.11 -4.16
CA GLY A 106 4.62 -21.37 -3.41
C GLY A 106 3.66 -21.38 -2.22
N THR A 107 2.89 -20.31 -2.02
CA THR A 107 1.91 -20.20 -0.93
C THR A 107 0.59 -19.65 -1.46
N ASP A 108 -0.46 -19.63 -0.63
CA ASP A 108 -1.71 -18.95 -0.92
C ASP A 108 -1.77 -17.54 -0.32
N ARG A 109 -0.66 -17.06 0.23
CA ARG A 109 -0.57 -15.74 0.86
C ARG A 109 -0.59 -14.64 -0.16
N ARG A 110 -1.51 -13.71 0.02
CA ARG A 110 -1.71 -12.54 -0.84
C ARG A 110 -1.85 -11.28 -0.01
N CYS A 111 -1.36 -10.18 -0.57
CA CYS A 111 -1.66 -8.85 -0.03
C CYS A 111 -2.45 -8.07 -1.06
N PHE A 112 -3.45 -7.36 -0.58
CA PHE A 112 -4.29 -6.46 -1.37
C PHE A 112 -4.11 -5.06 -0.82
N ASP A 113 -3.82 -4.12 -1.71
CA ASP A 113 -3.50 -2.75 -1.36
C ASP A 113 -4.42 -1.81 -2.14
N GLN A 114 -4.89 -0.77 -1.45
CA GLN A 114 -5.63 0.33 -2.09
C GLN A 114 -5.02 1.66 -1.68
N THR A 115 -4.91 2.55 -2.64
CA THR A 115 -4.56 3.96 -2.43
C THR A 115 -5.71 4.82 -2.92
N ARG A 116 -6.15 5.75 -2.11
CA ARG A 116 -7.23 6.69 -2.44
C ARG A 116 -6.79 8.12 -2.21
N LEU A 117 -6.98 8.96 -3.21
CA LEU A 117 -6.82 10.41 -3.12
C LEU A 117 -8.20 11.04 -2.87
N ARG A 118 -8.34 11.79 -1.79
CA ARG A 118 -9.58 12.51 -1.46
C ARG A 118 -9.21 13.91 -1.00
N GLU A 119 -9.42 14.88 -1.87
CA GLU A 119 -9.05 16.30 -1.63
C GLU A 119 -7.57 16.40 -1.22
N ASN A 120 -7.30 16.88 -0.01
CA ASN A 120 -5.95 17.04 0.53
C ASN A 120 -5.47 15.84 1.36
N VAL A 121 -6.14 14.68 1.21
CA VAL A 121 -5.81 13.46 1.96
C VAL A 121 -5.40 12.36 1.00
N LEU A 122 -4.30 11.70 1.31
CA LEU A 122 -3.89 10.43 0.69
C LEU A 122 -3.99 9.34 1.74
N LEU A 123 -4.82 8.33 1.48
CA LEU A 123 -4.93 7.16 2.35
C LEU A 123 -4.53 5.90 1.61
N GLN A 124 -3.91 4.99 2.36
CA GLN A 124 -3.53 3.68 1.89
C GLN A 124 -3.97 2.61 2.89
N ALA A 125 -4.48 1.51 2.36
CA ALA A 125 -4.88 0.35 3.14
C ALA A 125 -4.24 -0.90 2.55
N LYS A 126 -3.81 -1.83 3.40
CA LYS A 126 -3.22 -3.10 3.01
C LYS A 126 -3.78 -4.21 3.89
N VAL A 127 -4.21 -5.28 3.27
CA VAL A 127 -4.63 -6.50 3.97
C VAL A 127 -3.91 -7.69 3.35
N CYS A 128 -3.18 -8.42 4.16
CA CYS A 128 -2.52 -9.68 3.78
C CYS A 128 -3.20 -10.84 4.50
N GLN A 129 -3.54 -11.87 3.75
CA GLN A 129 -4.13 -13.10 4.29
C GLN A 129 -4.02 -14.23 3.25
N PRO A 130 -4.22 -15.49 3.63
CA PRO A 130 -4.46 -16.55 2.66
C PRO A 130 -5.74 -16.27 1.86
N GLY A 131 -5.66 -16.41 0.54
CA GLY A 131 -6.82 -16.20 -0.34
C GLY A 131 -7.13 -14.73 -0.63
N ASN A 132 -8.39 -14.46 -1.00
CA ASN A 132 -8.81 -13.15 -1.49
C ASN A 132 -9.14 -12.18 -0.36
N ALA A 133 -8.36 -11.13 -0.21
CA ALA A 133 -8.59 -10.03 0.73
C ALA A 133 -9.15 -8.76 0.05
N GLY A 134 -9.49 -8.81 -1.23
CA GLY A 134 -10.04 -7.66 -1.96
C GLY A 134 -11.24 -7.02 -1.27
N PRO A 135 -12.27 -7.79 -0.88
CA PRO A 135 -13.39 -7.23 -0.13
C PRO A 135 -12.98 -6.59 1.20
N ALA A 136 -12.06 -7.23 1.94
CA ALA A 136 -11.60 -6.72 3.24
C ALA A 136 -10.86 -5.40 3.10
N VAL A 137 -9.93 -5.27 2.14
CA VAL A 137 -9.19 -4.03 1.94
C VAL A 137 -10.10 -2.90 1.47
N ASN A 138 -11.10 -3.21 0.66
CA ASN A 138 -12.09 -2.24 0.21
C ASN A 138 -12.92 -1.67 1.38
N VAL A 139 -13.37 -2.55 2.28
CA VAL A 139 -14.10 -2.15 3.49
C VAL A 139 -13.21 -1.29 4.39
N LEU A 140 -11.97 -1.69 4.59
CA LEU A 140 -11.02 -0.94 5.41
C LEU A 140 -10.78 0.47 4.84
N ALA A 141 -10.47 0.57 3.56
CA ALA A 141 -10.24 1.86 2.91
C ALA A 141 -11.49 2.75 2.96
N GLY A 142 -12.67 2.16 2.80
CA GLY A 142 -13.95 2.86 2.96
C GLY A 142 -14.16 3.40 4.37
N ALA A 143 -13.86 2.59 5.39
CA ALA A 143 -13.97 3.01 6.79
C ALA A 143 -12.99 4.14 7.12
N MET A 144 -11.76 4.08 6.62
CA MET A 144 -10.77 5.14 6.76
C MET A 144 -11.26 6.44 6.13
N GLN A 145 -11.80 6.36 4.92
CA GLN A 145 -12.35 7.52 4.20
C GLN A 145 -13.51 8.14 4.98
N ASN A 146 -14.43 7.33 5.48
CA ASN A 146 -15.58 7.81 6.27
C ASN A 146 -15.14 8.47 7.59
N ALA A 147 -14.12 7.92 8.27
CA ALA A 147 -13.58 8.47 9.50
C ALA A 147 -12.97 9.87 9.30
N LEU A 148 -12.52 10.18 8.09
CA LEU A 148 -11.97 11.49 7.71
C LEU A 148 -13.05 12.48 7.25
N GLY A 149 -14.31 12.06 7.18
CA GLY A 149 -15.40 12.90 6.69
C GLY A 149 -15.42 13.10 5.19
N GLN A 150 -14.75 12.22 4.46
CA GLN A 150 -14.61 12.29 3.00
C GLN A 150 -15.70 11.53 2.24
#